data_f751b093005a2f6423229bf6944b33d3
#
_entry.id   f751b093005a2f6423229bf6944b33d3
#
_cell.length_a   1.000
_cell.length_b   1.000
_cell.length_c   1.000
_cell.angle_alpha   90.00
_cell.angle_beta   90.00
_cell.angle_gamma   90.00
#
_symmetry.space_group_name_H-M   'P 1'
#
loop_
_entity.id
_entity.type
_entity.pdbx_description
1 polymer ?
#
loop_
_entity_poly.entity_id
_entity_poly.type
_entity_poly.pdbx_seq_one_letter_code
_entity_poly.pdbx_strand_id
1 'polypeptide(L)'
;DMDVGYRARIHGYENWYAPDAVVYHVGSGTSGSRYNHFKTRYSSRNNIYLIYKNMPVLQIILNLPFLVPGFGMKILFFSQKGMGREYVAGIKNGFQISHRNKKVKFHMRNLGRYARIQLELWWNIIYRFMV
;
A
#
# COMPACT_ATOMS: atom_id res chain seq x y z
N ASP A 1 7.23 -7.13 -1.75
CA ASP A 1 7.38 -6.40 -2.46
C ASP A 1 7.08 -4.90 -2.55
N MET A 2 5.90 -4.35 -2.26
CA MET A 2 5.67 -2.90 -2.31
C MET A 2 6.57 -2.12 -1.32
N ASP A 3 6.83 -2.63 -0.13
CA ASP A 3 7.74 -2.04 0.86
C ASP A 3 9.18 -1.95 0.33
N VAL A 4 9.67 -3.03 -0.25
CA VAL A 4 11.02 -3.09 -0.83
C VAL A 4 11.13 -2.17 -2.04
N GLY A 5 10.16 -2.22 -2.95
CA GLY A 5 10.14 -1.40 -4.15
C GLY A 5 10.11 0.11 -3.83
N TYR A 6 9.31 0.53 -2.87
CA TYR A 6 9.25 1.93 -2.46
C TYR A 6 10.58 2.38 -1.84
N ARG A 7 11.17 1.58 -0.94
CA ARG A 7 12.47 1.90 -0.34
C ARG A 7 13.61 1.93 -1.35
N ALA A 8 13.63 0.99 -2.29
CA ALA A 8 14.61 0.99 -3.38
C ALA A 8 14.58 2.32 -4.14
N ARG A 9 13.39 2.80 -4.50
CA ARG A 9 13.22 4.07 -5.20
C ARG A 9 13.66 5.28 -4.38
N ILE A 10 13.39 5.32 -3.08
CA ILE A 10 13.91 6.38 -2.19
C ILE A 10 15.45 6.41 -2.22
N HIS A 11 16.09 5.24 -2.30
CA HIS A 11 17.55 5.14 -2.35
C HIS A 11 18.15 5.31 -3.76
N GLY A 12 17.30 5.53 -4.78
CA GLY A 12 17.73 5.82 -6.15
C GLY A 12 17.88 4.60 -7.04
N TYR A 13 17.41 3.45 -6.58
CA TYR A 13 17.28 2.27 -7.42
C TYR A 13 16.00 2.33 -8.24
N GLU A 14 15.98 1.64 -9.37
CA GLU A 14 14.81 1.49 -10.22
C GLU A 14 14.20 0.11 -10.06
N ASN A 15 12.88 0.05 -10.24
CA ASN A 15 12.14 -1.21 -10.30
C ASN A 15 11.83 -1.51 -11.76
N TRP A 16 12.34 -2.60 -12.26
CA TRP A 16 12.11 -3.03 -13.63
C TRP A 16 11.19 -4.25 -13.69
N TYR A 17 10.32 -4.24 -14.67
CA TYR A 17 9.52 -5.41 -15.02
C TYR A 17 10.30 -6.24 -16.05
N ALA A 18 10.52 -7.51 -15.75
CA ALA A 18 11.16 -8.47 -16.64
C ALA A 18 10.09 -9.41 -17.22
N PRO A 19 9.62 -9.18 -18.45
CA PRO A 19 8.51 -9.95 -19.02
C PRO A 19 8.86 -11.42 -19.21
N ASP A 20 10.13 -11.73 -19.42
CA ASP A 20 10.62 -13.11 -19.63
C ASP A 20 10.83 -13.88 -18.32
N ALA A 21 10.78 -13.21 -17.17
CA ALA A 21 10.89 -13.84 -15.86
C ALA A 21 9.53 -14.40 -15.42
N VAL A 22 9.20 -15.60 -15.88
CA VAL A 22 7.94 -16.26 -15.58
C VAL A 22 8.06 -17.07 -14.29
N VAL A 23 7.19 -16.76 -13.32
CA VAL A 23 7.07 -17.51 -12.07
C VAL A 23 5.68 -18.11 -11.94
N TYR A 24 5.62 -19.43 -11.79
CA TYR A 24 4.37 -20.13 -11.52
C TYR A 24 4.05 -20.04 -10.03
N HIS A 25 2.94 -19.39 -9.70
CA HIS A 25 2.50 -19.20 -8.33
C HIS A 25 1.20 -19.94 -8.07
N VAL A 26 1.21 -20.86 -7.09
CA VAL A 26 -0.02 -21.52 -6.63
C VAL A 26 -0.83 -20.54 -5.80
N GLY A 27 -1.75 -19.85 -6.45
CA GLY A 27 -2.59 -18.85 -5.81
C GLY A 27 -3.46 -19.45 -4.71
N SER A 28 -3.34 -18.91 -3.49
CA SER A 28 -4.15 -19.33 -2.35
C SER A 28 -3.90 -20.76 -1.83
N GLY A 29 -2.82 -21.42 -2.23
CA GLY A 29 -2.51 -22.80 -1.84
C GLY A 29 -2.49 -23.03 -0.33
N THR A 30 -1.98 -22.06 0.45
CA THR A 30 -1.90 -22.14 1.93
C THR A 30 -3.10 -21.54 2.64
N SER A 31 -3.83 -20.63 2.04
CA SER A 31 -4.84 -19.80 2.72
C SER A 31 -6.25 -19.91 2.09
N GLY A 32 -6.45 -20.89 1.20
CA GLY A 32 -7.75 -21.18 0.60
C GLY A 32 -8.18 -20.13 -0.44
N SER A 33 -9.38 -19.59 -0.34
CA SER A 33 -9.98 -18.68 -1.32
C SER A 33 -9.21 -17.37 -1.52
N ARG A 34 -9.44 -16.72 -2.66
CA ARG A 34 -8.90 -15.40 -2.99
C ARG A 34 -9.26 -14.35 -1.93
N TYR A 35 -10.48 -14.40 -1.40
CA TYR A 35 -10.97 -13.55 -0.33
C TYR A 35 -11.35 -14.40 0.87
N ASN A 36 -10.75 -14.13 2.01
CA ASN A 36 -11.11 -14.74 3.29
C ASN A 36 -10.83 -13.76 4.43
N HIS A 37 -11.36 -14.04 5.62
CA HIS A 37 -11.24 -13.18 6.80
C HIS A 37 -9.79 -12.89 7.17
N PHE A 38 -8.93 -13.90 7.14
CA PHE A 38 -7.50 -13.76 7.43
C PHE A 38 -6.82 -12.80 6.45
N LYS A 39 -6.92 -13.06 5.14
CA LYS A 39 -6.30 -12.21 4.11
C LYS A 39 -6.81 -10.78 4.16
N THR A 40 -8.12 -10.58 4.34
CA THR A 40 -8.76 -9.27 4.39
C THR A 40 -8.21 -8.46 5.55
N ARG A 41 -8.12 -9.06 6.76
CA ARG A 41 -7.61 -8.41 7.96
C ARG A 41 -6.12 -8.04 7.82
N TYR A 42 -5.30 -8.97 7.38
CA TYR A 42 -3.86 -8.74 7.25
C TYR A 42 -3.50 -7.81 6.10
N SER A 43 -4.23 -7.86 4.98
CA SER A 43 -4.04 -6.95 3.85
C SER A 43 -4.34 -5.50 4.25
N SER A 44 -5.48 -5.24 4.90
CA SER A 44 -5.83 -3.88 5.34
C SER A 44 -4.84 -3.35 6.38
N ARG A 45 -4.41 -4.18 7.35
CA ARG A 45 -3.37 -3.86 8.33
C ARG A 45 -2.06 -3.48 7.64
N ASN A 46 -1.61 -4.30 6.71
CA ASN A 46 -0.33 -4.11 6.05
C ASN A 46 -0.34 -2.87 5.14
N ASN A 47 -1.46 -2.54 4.51
CA ASN A 47 -1.59 -1.33 3.71
C ASN A 47 -1.39 -0.06 4.55
N ILE A 48 -2.04 0.03 5.72
CA ILE A 48 -1.87 1.16 6.65
C ILE A 48 -0.41 1.24 7.11
N TYR A 49 0.16 0.11 7.54
CA TYR A 49 1.53 0.08 8.04
C TYR A 49 2.55 0.44 6.96
N LEU A 50 2.35 -0.01 5.72
CA LEU A 50 3.23 0.31 4.60
C LEU A 50 3.25 1.81 4.29
N ILE A 51 2.07 2.44 4.26
CA ILE A 51 1.92 3.89 4.07
C ILE A 51 2.66 4.63 5.19
N TYR A 52 2.35 4.29 6.44
CA TYR A 52 2.99 4.92 7.59
C TYR A 52 4.52 4.76 7.57
N LYS A 53 5.00 3.54 7.36
CA LYS A 53 6.43 3.19 7.44
C LYS A 53 7.28 3.94 6.42
N ASN A 54 6.80 4.04 5.19
CA ASN A 54 7.60 4.46 4.06
C ASN A 54 7.37 5.91 3.61
N MET A 55 6.14 6.41 3.71
CA MET A 55 5.81 7.74 3.22
C MET A 55 6.12 8.82 4.25
N PRO A 56 6.84 9.90 3.89
CA PRO A 56 6.94 11.10 4.73
C PRO A 56 5.56 11.64 5.09
N VAL A 57 5.45 12.33 6.23
CA VAL A 57 4.16 12.87 6.70
C VAL A 57 3.51 13.79 5.67
N LEU A 58 4.29 14.68 5.05
CA LEU A 58 3.79 15.58 4.00
C LEU A 58 3.21 14.79 2.82
N GLN A 59 3.86 13.71 2.41
CA GLN A 59 3.38 12.87 1.32
C GLN A 59 2.07 12.14 1.68
N ILE A 60 1.92 11.72 2.94
CA ILE A 60 0.65 11.16 3.43
C ILE A 60 -0.46 12.20 3.33
N ILE A 61 -0.21 13.43 3.80
CA ILE A 61 -1.18 14.53 3.76
C ILE A 61 -1.60 14.83 2.32
N LEU A 62 -0.65 14.95 1.40
CA LEU A 62 -0.93 15.20 -0.02
C LEU A 62 -1.77 14.10 -0.69
N ASN A 63 -1.70 12.88 -0.18
CA ASN A 63 -2.45 11.75 -0.72
C ASN A 63 -3.76 11.45 0.05
N LEU A 64 -4.06 12.12 1.16
CA LEU A 64 -5.31 11.92 1.92
C LEU A 64 -6.57 11.99 1.05
N PRO A 65 -6.73 12.95 0.09
CA PRO A 65 -7.90 13.01 -0.78
C PRO A 65 -8.15 11.74 -1.59
N PHE A 66 -7.13 10.93 -1.83
CA PHE A 66 -7.21 9.65 -2.55
C PHE A 66 -7.25 8.45 -1.60
N LEU A 67 -6.51 8.52 -0.50
CA LEU A 67 -6.43 7.44 0.49
C LEU A 67 -7.76 7.25 1.22
N VAL A 68 -8.39 8.33 1.67
CA VAL A 68 -9.65 8.24 2.42
C VAL A 68 -10.77 7.64 1.58
N PRO A 69 -11.09 8.14 0.37
CA PRO A 69 -12.08 7.49 -0.48
C PRO A 69 -11.68 6.06 -0.87
N GLY A 70 -10.40 5.82 -1.14
CA GLY A 70 -9.90 4.49 -1.50
C GLY A 70 -10.10 3.45 -0.40
N PHE A 71 -9.85 3.80 0.86
CA PHE A 71 -10.15 2.93 2.00
C PHE A 71 -11.66 2.80 2.22
N GLY A 72 -12.42 3.88 2.04
CA GLY A 72 -13.88 3.86 2.12
C GLY A 72 -14.51 2.89 1.13
N MET A 73 -14.13 2.96 -0.14
CA MET A 73 -14.59 2.02 -1.18
C MET A 73 -14.23 0.56 -0.84
N LYS A 74 -13.05 0.33 -0.29
CA LYS A 74 -12.65 -1.03 0.14
C LYS A 74 -13.46 -1.51 1.35
N ILE A 75 -13.81 -0.64 2.28
CA ILE A 75 -14.72 -0.99 3.40
C ILE A 75 -16.07 -1.42 2.84
N LEU A 76 -16.66 -0.65 1.92
CA LEU A 76 -17.94 -0.99 1.28
C LEU A 76 -17.86 -2.33 0.53
N PHE A 77 -16.83 -2.51 -0.29
CA PHE A 77 -16.60 -3.74 -1.04
C PHE A 77 -16.50 -4.98 -0.13
N PHE A 78 -15.70 -4.90 0.94
CA PHE A 78 -15.55 -6.03 1.86
C PHE A 78 -16.77 -6.21 2.76
N SER A 79 -17.54 -5.15 3.03
CA SER A 79 -18.82 -5.26 3.74
C SER A 79 -19.84 -6.04 2.93
N GLN A 80 -19.94 -5.79 1.62
CA GLN A 80 -20.79 -6.55 0.72
C GLN A 80 -20.40 -8.04 0.64
N LYS A 81 -19.13 -8.35 0.90
CA LYS A 81 -18.62 -9.74 0.97
C LYS A 81 -18.70 -10.37 2.39
N GLY A 82 -19.35 -9.72 3.34
CA GLY A 82 -19.45 -10.19 4.72
C GLY A 82 -18.15 -10.06 5.54
N MET A 83 -17.12 -9.38 5.01
CA MET A 83 -15.79 -9.25 5.64
C MET A 83 -15.46 -7.81 6.07
N GLY A 84 -16.45 -6.93 6.16
CA GLY A 84 -16.24 -5.53 6.52
C GLY A 84 -15.64 -5.34 7.90
N ARG A 85 -16.09 -6.14 8.90
CA ARG A 85 -15.55 -6.12 10.25
C ARG A 85 -14.06 -6.45 10.28
N GLU A 86 -13.64 -7.46 9.53
CA GLU A 86 -12.23 -7.86 9.43
C GLU A 86 -11.38 -6.79 8.76
N TYR A 87 -11.92 -6.15 7.72
CA TYR A 87 -11.22 -5.08 7.04
C TYR A 87 -10.98 -3.88 7.97
N VAL A 88 -12.00 -3.44 8.71
CA VAL A 88 -11.90 -2.35 9.70
C VAL A 88 -10.99 -2.73 10.88
N ALA A 89 -11.10 -3.97 11.38
CA ALA A 89 -10.20 -4.47 12.42
C ALA A 89 -8.73 -4.47 11.95
N GLY A 90 -8.49 -4.82 10.70
CA GLY A 90 -7.16 -4.72 10.10
C GLY A 90 -6.64 -3.28 10.03
N ILE A 91 -7.47 -2.31 9.64
CA ILE A 91 -7.10 -0.88 9.66
C ILE A 91 -6.69 -0.46 11.09
N LYS A 92 -7.51 -0.75 12.10
CA LYS A 92 -7.18 -0.45 13.50
C LYS A 92 -5.84 -1.06 13.93
N ASN A 93 -5.63 -2.34 13.61
CA ASN A 93 -4.37 -3.02 13.89
C ASN A 93 -3.19 -2.38 13.15
N GLY A 94 -3.41 -1.89 11.92
CA GLY A 94 -2.41 -1.15 11.15
C GLY A 94 -1.92 0.10 11.86
N PHE A 95 -2.83 0.89 12.42
CA PHE A 95 -2.47 2.05 13.24
C PHE A 95 -1.75 1.65 14.54
N GLN A 96 -2.19 0.59 15.21
CA GLN A 96 -1.54 0.11 16.43
C GLN A 96 -0.10 -0.32 16.19
N ILE A 97 0.18 -1.10 15.14
CA ILE A 97 1.55 -1.52 14.83
C ILE A 97 2.39 -0.33 14.34
N SER A 98 1.79 0.62 13.66
CA SER A 98 2.47 1.85 13.21
C SER A 98 3.01 2.65 14.40
N HIS A 99 2.24 2.74 15.47
CA HIS A 99 2.65 3.44 16.69
C HIS A 99 3.84 2.79 17.41
N ARG A 100 3.98 1.46 17.27
CA ARG A 100 5.01 0.68 17.95
C ARG A 100 6.31 0.52 17.14
N ASN A 101 6.28 0.84 15.86
CA ASN A 101 7.38 0.59 14.94
C ASN A 101 7.96 1.87 14.37
N LYS A 102 9.28 1.83 14.09
CA LYS A 102 9.99 2.97 13.54
C LYS A 102 9.62 3.19 12.07
N LYS A 103 9.43 4.45 11.72
CA LYS A 103 9.27 4.93 10.35
C LYS A 103 10.63 4.95 9.63
N VAL A 104 10.63 4.79 8.31
CA VAL A 104 11.81 5.04 7.49
C VAL A 104 12.22 6.49 7.65
N LYS A 105 13.50 6.72 7.96
CA LYS A 105 14.02 8.08 8.18
C LYS A 105 13.95 8.89 6.89
N PHE A 106 13.38 10.07 6.99
CA PHE A 106 13.40 11.04 5.91
C PHE A 106 14.79 11.70 5.82
N HIS A 107 15.33 11.77 4.60
CA HIS A 107 16.59 12.44 4.32
C HIS A 107 16.37 13.52 3.26
N MET A 108 16.73 14.76 3.55
CA MET A 108 16.60 15.89 2.62
C MET A 108 17.30 15.65 1.28
N ARG A 109 18.43 14.95 1.27
CA ARG A 109 19.13 14.57 0.03
C ARG A 109 18.27 13.74 -0.95
N ASN A 110 17.21 13.11 -0.46
CA ASN A 110 16.28 12.30 -1.25
C ASN A 110 15.01 13.06 -1.65
N LEU A 111 14.93 14.38 -1.39
CA LEU A 111 13.73 15.17 -1.65
C LEU A 111 13.27 15.07 -3.09
N GLY A 112 14.17 15.17 -4.06
CA GLY A 112 13.84 15.03 -5.48
C GLY A 112 13.24 13.66 -5.83
N ARG A 113 13.70 12.59 -5.16
CA ARG A 113 13.16 11.25 -5.35
C ARG A 113 11.75 11.12 -4.77
N TYR A 114 11.50 11.69 -3.59
CA TYR A 114 10.15 11.74 -3.02
C TYR A 114 9.19 12.56 -3.90
N ALA A 115 9.64 13.68 -4.45
CA ALA A 115 8.84 14.49 -5.38
C ALA A 115 8.51 13.70 -6.66
N ARG A 116 9.49 13.02 -7.26
CA ARG A 116 9.28 12.16 -8.42
C ARG A 116 8.26 11.05 -8.12
N ILE A 117 8.42 10.34 -6.99
CA ILE A 117 7.47 9.31 -6.58
C ILE A 117 6.07 9.90 -6.40
N GLN A 118 5.94 11.11 -5.83
CA GLN A 118 4.65 11.76 -5.64
C GLN A 118 3.97 12.09 -6.97
N LEU A 119 4.71 12.63 -7.94
CA LEU A 119 4.18 12.92 -9.27
C LEU A 119 3.73 11.64 -9.98
N GLU A 120 4.49 10.56 -9.87
CA GLU A 120 4.13 9.28 -10.46
C GLU A 120 2.90 8.65 -9.78
N LEU A 121 2.73 8.80 -8.47
CA LEU A 121 1.53 8.36 -7.77
C LEU A 121 0.28 9.06 -8.33
N TRP A 122 0.34 10.39 -8.50
CA TRP A 122 -0.77 11.15 -9.06
C TRP A 122 -1.00 10.84 -10.54
N TRP A 123 0.07 10.73 -11.31
CA TRP A 123 -0.02 10.34 -12.72
C TRP A 123 -0.69 8.99 -12.89
N ASN A 124 -0.31 8.00 -12.09
CA ASN A 124 -0.91 6.67 -12.14
C ASN A 124 -2.41 6.67 -11.76
N ILE A 125 -2.84 7.55 -10.87
CA ILE A 125 -4.26 7.72 -10.57
C ILE A 125 -4.99 8.23 -11.81
N ILE A 126 -4.50 9.32 -12.41
CA ILE A 126 -5.10 9.91 -13.62
C ILE A 126 -5.12 8.89 -14.75
N TYR A 127 -3.99 8.26 -15.03
CA TYR A 127 -3.85 7.25 -16.08
C TYR A 127 -4.87 6.12 -15.95
N ARG A 128 -5.10 5.65 -14.72
CA ARG A 128 -6.07 4.58 -14.45
C ARG A 128 -7.53 4.98 -14.74
N PHE A 129 -7.86 6.25 -14.74
CA PHE A 129 -9.20 6.73 -15.14
C PHE A 129 -9.31 7.01 -16.64
N MET A 130 -8.19 7.08 -17.35
CA MET A 130 -8.15 7.32 -18.80
C MET A 130 -8.15 6.03 -19.62
N VAL A 131 -7.75 4.91 -19.01
CA VAL A 131 -7.66 3.56 -19.61
C VAL A 131 -8.64 2.62 -18.90
#